data_ba811ac079a699644e83dcdc13e5cde4
#
_entry.id   ba811ac079a699644e83dcdc13e5cde4
#
_cell.length_a   1.000
_cell.length_b   1.000
_cell.length_c   1.000
_cell.angle_alpha   90.00
_cell.angle_beta   90.00
_cell.angle_gamma   90.00
#
_symmetry.space_group_name_H-M   'P 1'
#
loop_
_entity.id
_entity.type
_entity.pdbx_description
1 polymer ?
#
loop_
_entity_poly.entity_id
_entity_poly.type
_entity_poly.pdbx_seq_one_letter_code
_entity_poly.pdbx_strand_id
1 'polypeptide(L)'
;MHIFVLQHAVVEHPGIFQSFLVRDNHTYDTVELDQGAALPALDGYDALWVMGGPMDVWQEAEHPWLKAEKALITDAVARRKLPFLGLCLGHQLLAEALGGQVAKSTTSEVGVMSVSLTAAGAAADIFAGLPPRFACLQWHSAEVTAMPAGAVCLAASVACDVQAMQWGPHAFSAQFHMELEPDTVHNWAQIPEYAAALGAGGAERMAADAAAHMAGFNQMAEQLYTNWMAING
;
A
#
# COMPACT_ATOMS: atom_id res chain seq x y z
N MET A 1 16.11 -11.89 0.64
CA MET A 1 15.97 -10.61 -0.10
C MET A 1 16.43 -9.48 0.79
N HIS A 2 16.97 -8.42 0.18
CA HIS A 2 17.21 -7.13 0.81
C HIS A 2 16.25 -6.12 0.20
N ILE A 3 15.29 -5.61 0.97
CA ILE A 3 14.15 -4.82 0.50
C ILE A 3 14.39 -3.35 0.82
N PHE A 4 14.16 -2.49 -0.17
CA PHE A 4 14.13 -1.05 0.03
C PHE A 4 12.71 -0.59 0.35
N VAL A 5 12.51 0.05 1.51
CA VAL A 5 11.21 0.52 1.98
C VAL A 5 11.18 2.05 1.96
N LEU A 6 10.24 2.64 1.21
CA LEU A 6 9.94 4.07 1.25
C LEU A 6 8.77 4.30 2.21
N GLN A 7 9.00 5.19 3.17
CA GLN A 7 8.07 5.54 4.25
C GLN A 7 7.84 7.05 4.26
N HIS A 8 6.57 7.46 4.43
CA HIS A 8 6.14 8.84 4.28
C HIS A 8 5.69 9.49 5.59
N ALA A 9 5.58 8.70 6.63
CA ALA A 9 5.41 9.11 8.02
C ALA A 9 5.93 7.98 8.92
N VAL A 10 6.50 8.32 10.07
CA VAL A 10 7.11 7.34 11.00
C VAL A 10 6.18 6.19 11.35
N VAL A 11 4.87 6.45 11.44
CA VAL A 11 3.85 5.45 11.79
C VAL A 11 3.31 4.65 10.59
N GLU A 12 3.70 5.01 9.37
CA GLU A 12 3.31 4.33 8.12
C GLU A 12 4.39 3.31 7.70
N HIS A 13 4.84 2.52 8.66
CA HIS A 13 5.82 1.45 8.45
C HIS A 13 5.15 0.16 7.92
N PRO A 14 5.91 -0.87 7.50
CA PRO A 14 5.34 -2.10 6.93
C PRO A 14 4.51 -2.96 7.91
N GLY A 15 4.24 -2.49 9.12
CA GLY A 15 3.39 -3.16 10.10
C GLY A 15 3.81 -4.60 10.36
N ILE A 16 2.84 -5.52 10.41
CA ILE A 16 3.08 -6.95 10.68
C ILE A 16 4.05 -7.60 9.68
N PHE A 17 4.20 -7.06 8.47
CA PHE A 17 5.15 -7.59 7.47
C PHE A 17 6.60 -7.55 7.98
N GLN A 18 6.97 -6.61 8.86
CA GLN A 18 8.30 -6.58 9.47
C GLN A 18 8.60 -7.88 10.23
N SER A 19 7.61 -8.39 10.98
CA SER A 19 7.73 -9.66 11.70
C SER A 19 7.94 -10.84 10.76
N PHE A 20 7.27 -10.84 9.61
CA PHE A 20 7.43 -11.90 8.61
C PHE A 20 8.80 -11.83 7.93
N LEU A 21 9.29 -10.62 7.60
CA LEU A 21 10.61 -10.43 7.05
C LEU A 21 11.70 -10.96 7.99
N VAL A 22 11.60 -10.62 9.28
CA VAL A 22 12.54 -11.10 10.31
C VAL A 22 12.47 -12.63 10.45
N ARG A 23 11.27 -13.20 10.51
CA ARG A 23 11.06 -14.66 10.60
C ARG A 23 11.74 -15.40 9.45
N ASP A 24 11.65 -14.85 8.25
CA ASP A 24 12.12 -15.49 7.02
C ASP A 24 13.55 -15.07 6.63
N ASN A 25 14.27 -14.39 7.55
CA ASN A 25 15.65 -13.92 7.38
C ASN A 25 15.86 -12.97 6.18
N HIS A 26 14.87 -12.15 5.87
CA HIS A 26 14.98 -11.04 4.94
C HIS A 26 15.45 -9.79 5.69
N THR A 27 16.15 -8.90 4.99
CA THR A 27 16.57 -7.59 5.51
C THR A 27 15.87 -6.48 4.75
N TYR A 28 15.75 -5.32 5.39
CA TYR A 28 15.22 -4.13 4.73
C TYR A 28 15.87 -2.87 5.28
N ASP A 29 15.98 -1.86 4.42
CA ASP A 29 16.35 -0.50 4.79
C ASP A 29 15.16 0.41 4.58
N THR A 30 14.86 1.24 5.58
CA THR A 30 13.79 2.24 5.50
C THR A 30 14.36 3.61 5.21
N VAL A 31 13.73 4.32 4.28
CA VAL A 31 14.01 5.72 3.98
C VAL A 31 12.78 6.55 4.34
N GLU A 32 12.92 7.40 5.34
CA GLU A 32 11.88 8.29 5.86
C GLU A 32 11.91 9.62 5.09
N LEU A 33 11.08 9.72 4.04
CA LEU A 33 11.06 10.88 3.14
C LEU A 33 10.55 12.14 3.82
N ASP A 34 9.62 12.02 4.75
CA ASP A 34 9.08 13.12 5.56
C ASP A 34 10.15 13.72 6.50
N GLN A 35 11.17 12.95 6.87
CA GLN A 35 12.32 13.43 7.66
C GLN A 35 13.43 14.03 6.80
N GLY A 36 13.22 14.16 5.50
CA GLY A 36 14.21 14.74 4.57
C GLY A 36 15.34 13.78 4.19
N ALA A 37 15.14 12.48 4.38
CA ALA A 37 16.10 11.50 3.91
C ALA A 37 16.22 11.51 2.39
N ALA A 38 17.46 11.40 1.89
CA ALA A 38 17.70 11.33 0.45
C ALA A 38 17.39 9.94 -0.09
N LEU A 39 16.80 9.88 -1.27
CA LEU A 39 16.60 8.60 -1.98
C LEU A 39 17.97 8.01 -2.37
N PRO A 40 18.31 6.80 -1.93
CA PRO A 40 19.54 6.14 -2.34
C PRO A 40 19.41 5.56 -3.75
N ALA A 41 20.54 5.09 -4.28
CA ALA A 41 20.54 4.26 -5.48
C ALA A 41 19.87 2.91 -5.19
N LEU A 42 19.22 2.34 -6.21
CA LEU A 42 18.54 1.03 -6.10
C LEU A 42 19.50 -0.17 -6.17
N ASP A 43 20.80 0.10 -6.33
CA ASP A 43 21.79 -0.96 -6.50
C ASP A 43 21.98 -1.73 -5.17
N GLY A 44 21.86 -3.06 -5.25
CA GLY A 44 21.97 -3.94 -4.08
C GLY A 44 20.66 -4.25 -3.36
N TYR A 45 19.55 -3.69 -3.82
CA TYR A 45 18.22 -4.08 -3.35
C TYR A 45 17.56 -5.07 -4.31
N ASP A 46 16.87 -6.05 -3.74
CA ASP A 46 16.15 -7.09 -4.48
C ASP A 46 14.70 -6.68 -4.77
N ALA A 47 14.14 -5.72 -4.02
CA ALA A 47 12.75 -5.27 -4.16
C ALA A 47 12.57 -3.84 -3.63
N LEU A 48 11.48 -3.19 -4.05
CA LEU A 48 11.02 -1.88 -3.59
C LEU A 48 9.62 -2.00 -2.98
N TRP A 49 9.48 -1.62 -1.71
CA TRP A 49 8.20 -1.45 -1.03
C TRP A 49 7.92 0.03 -0.81
N VAL A 50 6.73 0.48 -1.15
CA VAL A 50 6.29 1.88 -1.00
C VAL A 50 5.04 1.90 -0.14
N MET A 51 5.15 2.48 1.05
CA MET A 51 4.13 2.44 2.07
C MET A 51 3.07 3.53 1.89
N GLY A 52 2.14 3.60 2.84
CA GLY A 52 1.12 4.64 2.94
C GLY A 52 1.69 6.01 3.31
N GLY A 53 0.81 7.01 3.35
CA GLY A 53 1.15 8.36 3.76
C GLY A 53 -0.04 9.30 3.73
N PRO A 54 -0.01 10.38 4.54
CA PRO A 54 -1.13 11.31 4.67
C PRO A 54 -1.24 12.33 3.52
N MET A 55 -0.25 12.39 2.62
CA MET A 55 -0.25 13.33 1.51
C MET A 55 -0.92 12.75 0.26
N ASP A 56 -1.39 13.64 -0.61
CA ASP A 56 -1.86 13.30 -1.94
C ASP A 56 -0.69 13.29 -2.94
N VAL A 57 -0.73 12.44 -3.95
CA VAL A 57 0.33 12.29 -4.97
C VAL A 57 0.63 13.58 -5.77
N TRP A 58 -0.29 14.53 -5.82
CA TRP A 58 -0.15 15.83 -6.52
C TRP A 58 0.43 16.93 -5.64
N GLN A 59 0.64 16.72 -4.34
CA GLN A 59 1.18 17.73 -3.42
C GLN A 59 2.71 17.90 -3.57
N GLU A 60 3.18 17.99 -4.80
CA GLU A 60 4.61 18.08 -5.13
C GLU A 60 5.26 19.42 -4.74
N ALA A 61 4.44 20.46 -4.51
CA ALA A 61 4.94 21.75 -4.02
C ALA A 61 5.26 21.70 -2.52
N GLU A 62 4.42 21.02 -1.75
CA GLU A 62 4.55 20.80 -0.30
C GLU A 62 5.55 19.70 0.01
N HIS A 63 5.57 18.67 -0.84
CA HIS A 63 6.40 17.46 -0.73
C HIS A 63 7.27 17.27 -1.99
N PRO A 64 8.35 18.06 -2.18
CA PRO A 64 9.14 18.03 -3.43
C PRO A 64 9.77 16.67 -3.76
N TRP A 65 9.97 15.83 -2.75
CA TRP A 65 10.50 14.48 -2.90
C TRP A 65 9.55 13.54 -3.68
N LEU A 66 8.24 13.81 -3.74
CA LEU A 66 7.28 13.02 -4.53
C LEU A 66 7.67 12.90 -6.01
N LYS A 67 8.28 13.95 -6.60
CA LYS A 67 8.77 13.91 -7.98
C LYS A 67 9.92 12.91 -8.14
N ALA A 68 10.87 12.96 -7.23
CA ALA A 68 12.02 12.06 -7.26
C ALA A 68 11.61 10.62 -6.98
N GLU A 69 10.65 10.42 -6.09
CA GLU A 69 10.11 9.12 -5.77
C GLU A 69 9.35 8.49 -6.95
N LYS A 70 8.47 9.23 -7.63
CA LYS A 70 7.80 8.76 -8.85
C LYS A 70 8.81 8.37 -9.94
N ALA A 71 9.88 9.15 -10.10
CA ALA A 71 10.96 8.81 -11.02
C ALA A 71 11.72 7.53 -10.61
N LEU A 72 11.97 7.35 -9.31
CA LEU A 72 12.60 6.14 -8.77
C LEU A 72 11.70 4.92 -8.95
N ILE A 73 10.38 5.03 -8.69
CA ILE A 73 9.42 3.95 -8.94
C ILE A 73 9.41 3.57 -10.44
N THR A 74 9.42 4.56 -11.33
CA THR A 74 9.53 4.30 -12.79
C THR A 74 10.80 3.55 -13.13
N ASP A 75 11.95 3.94 -12.57
CA ASP A 75 13.23 3.25 -12.80
C ASP A 75 13.19 1.82 -12.25
N ALA A 76 12.74 1.65 -11.00
CA ALA A 76 12.62 0.35 -10.34
C ALA A 76 11.72 -0.61 -11.14
N VAL A 77 10.50 -0.18 -11.41
CA VAL A 77 9.45 -1.07 -11.96
C VAL A 77 9.58 -1.21 -13.49
N ALA A 78 9.62 -0.09 -14.23
CA ALA A 78 9.57 -0.17 -15.69
C ALA A 78 10.90 -0.54 -16.33
N ARG A 79 12.04 -0.10 -15.76
CA ARG A 79 13.35 -0.29 -16.35
C ARG A 79 14.09 -1.48 -15.75
N ARG A 80 14.23 -1.53 -14.43
CA ARG A 80 14.99 -2.58 -13.72
C ARG A 80 14.19 -3.85 -13.49
N LYS A 81 12.86 -3.78 -13.57
CA LYS A 81 11.95 -4.91 -13.27
C LYS A 81 12.10 -5.43 -11.85
N LEU A 82 12.44 -4.53 -10.93
CA LEU A 82 12.48 -4.88 -9.50
C LEU A 82 11.08 -5.27 -9.01
N PRO A 83 10.94 -6.32 -8.22
CA PRO A 83 9.75 -6.63 -7.47
C PRO A 83 9.26 -5.41 -6.69
N PHE A 84 7.96 -5.14 -6.79
CA PHE A 84 7.36 -3.96 -6.18
C PHE A 84 6.12 -4.32 -5.37
N LEU A 85 6.01 -3.73 -4.17
CA LEU A 85 4.80 -3.72 -3.37
C LEU A 85 4.47 -2.27 -3.01
N GLY A 86 3.26 -1.81 -3.37
CA GLY A 86 2.77 -0.48 -2.99
C GLY A 86 1.48 -0.56 -2.19
N LEU A 87 1.41 0.14 -1.06
CA LEU A 87 0.22 0.20 -0.21
C LEU A 87 -0.28 1.64 -0.10
N CYS A 88 -1.59 1.83 -0.23
CA CYS A 88 -2.30 3.10 -0.13
C CYS A 88 -1.65 4.20 -1.01
N LEU A 89 -0.89 5.15 -0.43
CA LEU A 89 -0.15 6.13 -1.21
C LEU A 89 0.80 5.47 -2.22
N GLY A 90 1.47 4.37 -1.85
CA GLY A 90 2.33 3.60 -2.74
C GLY A 90 1.60 2.99 -3.94
N HIS A 91 0.33 2.63 -3.79
CA HIS A 91 -0.53 2.21 -4.90
C HIS A 91 -0.79 3.36 -5.88
N GLN A 92 -1.10 4.53 -5.35
CA GLN A 92 -1.36 5.74 -6.14
C GLN A 92 -0.10 6.22 -6.85
N LEU A 93 1.05 6.22 -6.16
CA LEU A 93 2.35 6.58 -6.73
C LEU A 93 2.77 5.64 -7.86
N LEU A 94 2.54 4.34 -7.71
CA LEU A 94 2.79 3.37 -8.80
C LEU A 94 1.94 3.71 -10.03
N ALA A 95 0.65 4.02 -9.85
CA ALA A 95 -0.22 4.37 -10.95
C ALA A 95 0.30 5.60 -11.71
N GLU A 96 0.59 6.70 -11.02
CA GLU A 96 1.11 7.92 -11.67
C GLU A 96 2.50 7.71 -12.29
N ALA A 97 3.41 7.04 -11.59
CA ALA A 97 4.77 6.79 -12.08
C ALA A 97 4.79 6.01 -13.41
N LEU A 98 3.75 5.20 -13.67
CA LEU A 98 3.60 4.42 -14.88
C LEU A 98 2.64 5.03 -15.91
N GLY A 99 2.18 6.27 -15.69
CA GLY A 99 1.35 7.04 -16.63
C GLY A 99 -0.15 6.85 -16.44
N GLY A 100 -0.61 6.33 -15.32
CA GLY A 100 -1.98 6.34 -14.86
C GLY A 100 -2.41 7.71 -14.31
N GLN A 101 -3.60 7.77 -13.72
CA GLN A 101 -4.15 8.98 -13.11
C GLN A 101 -4.74 8.69 -11.74
N VAL A 102 -4.50 9.61 -10.82
CA VAL A 102 -5.05 9.60 -9.46
C VAL A 102 -5.82 10.90 -9.24
N ALA A 103 -6.96 10.83 -8.58
CA ALA A 103 -7.74 12.01 -8.22
C ALA A 103 -8.45 11.80 -6.88
N LYS A 104 -9.03 12.87 -6.35
CA LYS A 104 -9.91 12.77 -5.18
C LYS A 104 -11.10 11.89 -5.51
N SER A 105 -11.37 10.94 -4.62
CA SER A 105 -12.55 10.07 -4.72
C SER A 105 -13.84 10.86 -4.48
N THR A 106 -14.92 10.44 -5.11
CA THR A 106 -16.27 10.97 -4.84
C THR A 106 -16.75 10.61 -3.44
N THR A 107 -16.30 9.47 -2.93
CA THR A 107 -16.66 8.96 -1.60
C THR A 107 -15.39 8.41 -0.96
N SER A 108 -14.95 9.03 0.12
CA SER A 108 -13.82 8.52 0.91
C SER A 108 -14.19 7.18 1.55
N GLU A 109 -13.24 6.26 1.57
CA GLU A 109 -13.36 5.01 2.31
C GLU A 109 -12.52 5.08 3.58
N VAL A 110 -13.17 5.05 4.74
CA VAL A 110 -12.54 5.15 6.06
C VAL A 110 -13.22 4.17 7.01
N GLY A 111 -12.48 3.17 7.49
CA GLY A 111 -12.98 2.13 8.39
C GLY A 111 -12.69 0.71 7.91
N VAL A 112 -13.25 -0.26 8.61
CA VAL A 112 -13.21 -1.67 8.19
C VAL A 112 -14.27 -1.88 7.11
N MET A 113 -13.82 -2.17 5.90
CA MET A 113 -14.69 -2.30 4.72
C MET A 113 -14.38 -3.58 3.93
N SER A 114 -15.26 -3.93 3.01
CA SER A 114 -15.09 -5.12 2.18
C SER A 114 -14.58 -4.77 0.78
N VAL A 115 -13.59 -5.51 0.35
CA VAL A 115 -13.07 -5.51 -1.01
C VAL A 115 -13.42 -6.83 -1.68
N SER A 116 -13.70 -6.80 -2.98
CA SER A 116 -14.01 -7.98 -3.79
C SER A 116 -12.96 -8.15 -4.89
N LEU A 117 -12.46 -9.37 -5.06
CA LEU A 117 -11.58 -9.71 -6.17
C LEU A 117 -12.34 -9.64 -7.49
N THR A 118 -11.69 -9.10 -8.52
CA THR A 118 -12.14 -9.26 -9.90
C THR A 118 -11.92 -10.70 -10.38
N ALA A 119 -12.41 -11.04 -11.57
CA ALA A 119 -12.10 -12.34 -12.18
C ALA A 119 -10.58 -12.51 -12.39
N ALA A 120 -9.87 -11.44 -12.75
CA ALA A 120 -8.41 -11.44 -12.85
C ALA A 120 -7.74 -11.61 -11.48
N GLY A 121 -8.26 -10.92 -10.45
CA GLY A 121 -7.75 -11.03 -9.08
C GLY A 121 -7.93 -12.44 -8.50
N ALA A 122 -9.08 -13.07 -8.76
CA ALA A 122 -9.34 -14.45 -8.31
C ALA A 122 -8.42 -15.49 -9.00
N ALA A 123 -7.86 -15.15 -10.16
CA ALA A 123 -6.90 -15.98 -10.89
C ALA A 123 -5.44 -15.58 -10.64
N ALA A 124 -5.18 -14.49 -9.92
CA ALA A 124 -3.83 -13.98 -9.71
C ALA A 124 -3.15 -14.69 -8.53
N ASP A 125 -1.90 -15.11 -8.73
CA ASP A 125 -1.11 -15.81 -7.72
C ASP A 125 -0.94 -15.01 -6.43
N ILE A 126 -0.91 -13.67 -6.53
CA ILE A 126 -0.79 -12.79 -5.36
C ILE A 126 -1.96 -12.95 -4.37
N PHE A 127 -3.14 -13.29 -4.85
CA PHE A 127 -4.34 -13.53 -4.04
C PHE A 127 -4.68 -15.02 -3.87
N ALA A 128 -3.78 -15.93 -4.26
CA ALA A 128 -4.00 -17.37 -4.06
C ALA A 128 -4.26 -17.69 -2.59
N GLY A 129 -5.32 -18.45 -2.33
CA GLY A 129 -5.72 -18.82 -0.97
C GLY A 129 -6.54 -17.78 -0.20
N LEU A 130 -6.69 -16.56 -0.71
CA LEU A 130 -7.59 -15.59 -0.12
C LEU A 130 -9.04 -15.77 -0.60
N PRO A 131 -10.03 -15.42 0.23
CA PRO A 131 -11.43 -15.47 -0.18
C PRO A 131 -11.72 -14.42 -1.27
N PRO A 132 -12.71 -14.64 -2.14
CA PRO A 132 -13.04 -13.71 -3.23
C PRO A 132 -13.58 -12.36 -2.74
N ARG A 133 -13.97 -12.28 -1.47
CA ARG A 133 -14.34 -11.06 -0.76
C ARG A 133 -13.81 -11.12 0.66
N PHE A 134 -13.17 -10.05 1.10
CA PHE A 134 -12.57 -9.98 2.43
C PHE A 134 -12.72 -8.57 3.03
N ALA A 135 -12.62 -8.50 4.35
CA ALA A 135 -12.56 -7.24 5.08
C ALA A 135 -11.10 -6.76 5.13
N CYS A 136 -10.91 -5.44 5.01
CA CYS A 136 -9.63 -4.77 5.15
C CYS A 136 -9.84 -3.40 5.80
N LEU A 137 -8.77 -2.75 6.23
CA LEU A 137 -8.84 -1.37 6.67
C LEU A 137 -8.70 -0.44 5.47
N GLN A 138 -9.58 0.54 5.39
CA GLN A 138 -9.55 1.61 4.41
C GLN A 138 -9.33 2.94 5.11
N TRP A 139 -8.45 3.78 4.55
CA TRP A 139 -8.25 5.14 5.03
C TRP A 139 -7.74 6.03 3.90
N HIS A 140 -8.60 6.29 2.92
CA HIS A 140 -8.22 7.09 1.75
C HIS A 140 -9.35 7.97 1.24
N SER A 141 -8.98 9.09 0.65
CA SER A 141 -9.85 10.06 -0.02
C SER A 141 -9.41 10.36 -1.46
N ALA A 142 -8.41 9.65 -1.94
CA ALA A 142 -7.96 9.67 -3.32
C ALA A 142 -7.94 8.24 -3.88
N GLU A 143 -8.06 8.10 -5.19
CA GLU A 143 -8.15 6.82 -5.87
C GLU A 143 -7.50 6.85 -7.26
N VAL A 144 -7.10 5.70 -7.75
CA VAL A 144 -6.66 5.53 -9.14
C VAL A 144 -7.88 5.58 -10.05
N THR A 145 -8.02 6.67 -10.80
CA THR A 145 -9.13 6.89 -11.75
C THR A 145 -8.84 6.37 -13.16
N ALA A 146 -7.56 6.21 -13.51
CA ALA A 146 -7.13 5.55 -14.73
C ALA A 146 -5.87 4.74 -14.46
N MET A 147 -5.94 3.44 -14.67
CA MET A 147 -4.77 2.56 -14.55
C MET A 147 -3.74 2.84 -15.63
N PRO A 148 -2.44 2.66 -15.36
CA PRO A 148 -1.41 2.72 -16.39
C PRO A 148 -1.63 1.63 -17.45
N ALA A 149 -1.17 1.90 -18.68
CA ALA A 149 -1.28 0.95 -19.77
C ALA A 149 -0.59 -0.38 -19.40
N GLY A 150 -1.29 -1.49 -19.61
CA GLY A 150 -0.82 -2.83 -19.28
C GLY A 150 -1.03 -3.27 -17.82
N ALA A 151 -1.59 -2.41 -16.98
CA ALA A 151 -2.02 -2.82 -15.64
C ALA A 151 -3.34 -3.62 -15.70
N VAL A 152 -3.49 -4.51 -14.74
CA VAL A 152 -4.68 -5.34 -14.55
C VAL A 152 -5.30 -5.01 -13.18
N CYS A 153 -6.59 -4.67 -13.16
CA CYS A 153 -7.32 -4.49 -11.91
C CYS A 153 -7.60 -5.85 -11.26
N LEU A 154 -7.16 -6.02 -10.02
CA LEU A 154 -7.29 -7.27 -9.28
C LEU A 154 -8.40 -7.23 -8.24
N ALA A 155 -8.74 -6.07 -7.71
CA ALA A 155 -9.78 -5.93 -6.69
C ALA A 155 -10.47 -4.57 -6.80
N ALA A 156 -11.73 -4.52 -6.36
CA ALA A 156 -12.56 -3.32 -6.33
C ALA A 156 -13.44 -3.30 -5.07
N SER A 157 -13.93 -2.11 -4.70
CA SER A 157 -15.00 -1.90 -3.73
C SER A 157 -16.20 -1.23 -4.41
N VAL A 158 -17.25 -0.94 -3.65
CA VAL A 158 -18.43 -0.21 -4.17
C VAL A 158 -18.08 1.24 -4.51
N ALA A 159 -17.13 1.83 -3.79
CA ALA A 159 -16.75 3.24 -3.91
C ALA A 159 -15.47 3.47 -4.71
N CYS A 160 -14.63 2.45 -4.89
CA CYS A 160 -13.34 2.54 -5.56
C CYS A 160 -13.16 1.37 -6.53
N ASP A 161 -13.08 1.69 -7.83
CA ASP A 161 -13.00 0.70 -8.91
C ASP A 161 -11.64 -0.02 -8.97
N VAL A 162 -10.58 0.58 -8.42
CA VAL A 162 -9.21 0.02 -8.45
C VAL A 162 -8.64 -0.06 -7.04
N GLN A 163 -9.07 -1.09 -6.31
CA GLN A 163 -8.58 -1.38 -4.96
C GLN A 163 -7.26 -2.16 -4.94
N ALA A 164 -6.95 -2.85 -6.02
CA ALA A 164 -5.64 -3.47 -6.23
C ALA A 164 -5.36 -3.59 -7.72
N MET A 165 -4.10 -3.41 -8.08
CA MET A 165 -3.65 -3.61 -9.45
C MET A 165 -2.30 -4.31 -9.50
N GLN A 166 -2.05 -4.97 -10.64
CA GLN A 166 -0.77 -5.56 -11.00
C GLN A 166 -0.30 -4.98 -12.34
N TRP A 167 0.98 -4.62 -12.41
CA TRP A 167 1.63 -4.20 -13.64
C TRP A 167 2.81 -5.12 -13.95
N GLY A 168 2.74 -5.84 -15.07
CA GLY A 168 3.68 -6.92 -15.35
C GLY A 168 3.59 -8.03 -14.29
N PRO A 169 4.54 -8.97 -14.23
CA PRO A 169 4.50 -10.07 -13.28
C PRO A 169 5.02 -9.71 -11.87
N HIS A 170 5.70 -8.57 -11.71
CA HIS A 170 6.54 -8.24 -10.56
C HIS A 170 6.07 -7.01 -9.75
N ALA A 171 5.12 -6.22 -10.25
CA ALA A 171 4.64 -5.05 -9.53
C ALA A 171 3.18 -5.23 -9.11
N PHE A 172 2.97 -5.25 -7.80
CA PHE A 172 1.66 -5.36 -7.16
C PHE A 172 1.42 -4.15 -6.25
N SER A 173 0.18 -3.67 -6.20
CA SER A 173 -0.21 -2.63 -5.25
C SER A 173 -1.67 -2.73 -4.82
N ALA A 174 -1.96 -2.25 -3.62
CA ALA A 174 -3.30 -2.21 -3.03
C ALA A 174 -3.58 -0.86 -2.38
N GLN A 175 -4.82 -0.37 -2.52
CA GLN A 175 -5.30 0.85 -1.89
C GLN A 175 -5.62 0.62 -0.42
N PHE A 176 -6.05 -0.58 -0.06
CA PHE A 176 -6.40 -1.01 1.30
C PHE A 176 -5.18 -1.45 2.10
N HIS A 177 -5.39 -1.57 3.42
CA HIS A 177 -4.39 -2.02 4.38
C HIS A 177 -4.74 -3.37 4.99
N MET A 178 -3.78 -4.26 5.07
CA MET A 178 -3.83 -5.54 5.80
C MET A 178 -2.64 -5.71 6.75
N GLU A 179 -1.60 -4.88 6.59
CA GLU A 179 -0.35 -4.93 7.35
C GLU A 179 -0.46 -4.44 8.80
N LEU A 180 -1.67 -4.40 9.33
CA LEU A 180 -1.99 -3.77 10.60
C LEU A 180 -1.38 -4.48 11.82
N GLU A 181 -1.03 -3.68 12.80
CA GLU A 181 -0.69 -4.06 14.17
C GLU A 181 -1.74 -3.50 15.14
N PRO A 182 -1.82 -3.99 16.40
CA PRO A 182 -2.85 -3.57 17.36
C PRO A 182 -2.96 -2.05 17.56
N ASP A 183 -1.83 -1.33 17.50
CA ASP A 183 -1.76 0.10 17.76
C ASP A 183 -1.85 0.96 16.48
N THR A 184 -1.93 0.35 15.28
CA THR A 184 -1.87 1.07 14.00
C THR A 184 -2.92 2.18 13.92
N VAL A 185 -4.18 1.90 14.22
CA VAL A 185 -5.26 2.90 14.13
C VAL A 185 -5.03 4.06 15.10
N HIS A 186 -4.58 3.78 16.32
CA HIS A 186 -4.28 4.82 17.30
C HIS A 186 -3.10 5.69 16.89
N ASN A 187 -2.05 5.07 16.32
CA ASN A 187 -0.87 5.79 15.85
C ASN A 187 -1.20 6.68 14.65
N TRP A 188 -1.93 6.15 13.67
CA TRP A 188 -2.35 6.92 12.50
C TRP A 188 -3.31 8.05 12.86
N ALA A 189 -4.22 7.85 13.82
CA ALA A 189 -5.12 8.89 14.29
C ALA A 189 -4.42 10.09 14.97
N GLN A 190 -3.11 10.01 15.24
CA GLN A 190 -2.32 11.16 15.70
C GLN A 190 -1.95 12.11 14.53
N ILE A 191 -2.04 11.64 13.29
CA ILE A 191 -1.79 12.45 12.10
C ILE A 191 -3.01 13.35 11.86
N PRO A 192 -2.85 14.68 11.73
CA PRO A 192 -3.97 15.63 11.63
C PRO A 192 -4.91 15.32 10.45
N GLU A 193 -4.36 14.94 9.30
CA GLU A 193 -5.12 14.61 8.08
C GLU A 193 -6.01 13.38 8.30
N TYR A 194 -5.50 12.37 8.99
CA TYR A 194 -6.25 11.16 9.32
C TYR A 194 -7.28 11.41 10.42
N ALA A 195 -6.92 12.16 11.46
CA ALA A 195 -7.84 12.55 12.51
C ALA A 195 -9.04 13.34 11.97
N ALA A 196 -8.80 14.24 11.02
CA ALA A 196 -9.86 15.04 10.40
C ALA A 196 -10.90 14.18 9.65
N ALA A 197 -10.48 13.07 9.05
CA ALA A 197 -11.37 12.15 8.34
C ALA A 197 -12.27 11.34 9.28
N LEU A 198 -11.88 11.15 10.54
CA LEU A 198 -12.60 10.29 11.50
C LEU A 198 -13.75 10.99 12.22
N GLY A 199 -13.63 12.28 12.45
CA GLY A 199 -14.56 13.03 13.32
C GLY A 199 -14.51 12.60 14.79
N ALA A 200 -15.37 13.19 15.59
CA ALA A 200 -15.39 12.96 17.05
C ALA A 200 -15.62 11.49 17.43
N GLY A 201 -14.71 10.91 18.23
CA GLY A 201 -14.76 9.51 18.69
C GLY A 201 -14.60 8.48 17.56
N GLY A 202 -14.16 8.92 16.38
CA GLY A 202 -13.98 8.04 15.23
C GLY A 202 -12.80 7.10 15.39
N ALA A 203 -11.71 7.57 16.01
CA ALA A 203 -10.52 6.76 16.25
C ALA A 203 -10.81 5.55 17.14
N GLU A 204 -11.51 5.73 18.25
CA GLU A 204 -11.87 4.66 19.17
C GLU A 204 -12.81 3.64 18.51
N ARG A 205 -13.80 4.11 17.72
CA ARG A 205 -14.69 3.20 17.00
C ARG A 205 -13.93 2.39 15.97
N MET A 206 -13.10 3.04 15.17
CA MET A 206 -12.29 2.36 14.13
C MET A 206 -11.27 1.40 14.73
N ALA A 207 -10.64 1.76 15.86
CA ALA A 207 -9.74 0.88 16.58
C ALA A 207 -10.45 -0.36 17.12
N ALA A 208 -11.67 -0.19 17.68
CA ALA A 208 -12.47 -1.31 18.15
C ALA A 208 -12.89 -2.25 17.00
N ASP A 209 -13.30 -1.68 15.87
CA ASP A 209 -13.64 -2.47 14.66
C ASP A 209 -12.42 -3.19 14.09
N ALA A 210 -11.27 -2.52 13.99
CA ALA A 210 -10.02 -3.12 13.55
C ALA A 210 -9.58 -4.25 14.50
N ALA A 211 -9.66 -4.05 15.81
CA ALA A 211 -9.32 -5.07 16.80
C ALA A 211 -10.21 -6.33 16.65
N ALA A 212 -11.51 -6.16 16.38
CA ALA A 212 -12.43 -7.27 16.15
C ALA A 212 -12.07 -8.10 14.89
N HIS A 213 -11.38 -7.48 13.91
CA HIS A 213 -10.99 -8.12 12.65
C HIS A 213 -9.49 -8.48 12.57
N MET A 214 -8.70 -8.11 13.58
CA MET A 214 -7.23 -8.19 13.55
C MET A 214 -6.70 -9.59 13.20
N ALA A 215 -7.28 -10.64 13.77
CA ALA A 215 -6.87 -12.02 13.45
C ALA A 215 -7.06 -12.35 11.96
N GLY A 216 -8.16 -11.88 11.36
CA GLY A 216 -8.42 -12.03 9.93
C GLY A 216 -7.45 -11.21 9.09
N PHE A 217 -7.17 -9.98 9.47
CA PHE A 217 -6.19 -9.12 8.78
C PHE A 217 -4.80 -9.77 8.77
N ASN A 218 -4.33 -10.22 9.93
CA ASN A 218 -3.01 -10.84 10.05
C ASN A 218 -2.90 -12.14 9.24
N GLN A 219 -3.97 -12.95 9.21
CA GLN A 219 -4.00 -14.16 8.38
C GLN A 219 -3.91 -13.82 6.88
N MET A 220 -4.66 -12.81 6.43
CA MET A 220 -4.61 -12.35 5.04
C MET A 220 -3.28 -11.69 4.70
N ALA A 221 -2.74 -10.89 5.60
CA ALA A 221 -1.41 -10.29 5.46
C ALA A 221 -0.33 -11.36 5.29
N GLU A 222 -0.36 -12.43 6.11
CA GLU A 222 0.59 -13.53 6.01
C GLU A 222 0.45 -14.29 4.68
N GLN A 223 -0.79 -14.53 4.22
CA GLN A 223 -1.02 -15.18 2.93
C GLN A 223 -0.52 -14.30 1.77
N LEU A 224 -0.84 -13.01 1.78
CA LEU A 224 -0.40 -12.06 0.75
C LEU A 224 1.13 -11.94 0.74
N TYR A 225 1.75 -11.81 1.91
CA TYR A 225 3.20 -11.78 2.04
C TYR A 225 3.84 -13.06 1.47
N THR A 226 3.32 -14.23 1.86
CA THR A 226 3.82 -15.53 1.38
C THR A 226 3.71 -15.64 -0.15
N ASN A 227 2.58 -15.23 -0.71
CA ASN A 227 2.36 -15.24 -2.16
C ASN A 227 3.32 -14.26 -2.86
N TRP A 228 3.47 -13.04 -2.31
CA TRP A 228 4.37 -12.05 -2.88
C TRP A 228 5.82 -12.54 -2.90
N MET A 229 6.27 -13.17 -1.81
CA MET A 229 7.60 -13.78 -1.73
C MET A 229 7.77 -14.93 -2.72
N ALA A 230 6.75 -15.78 -2.88
CA ALA A 230 6.79 -16.90 -3.83
C ALA A 230 6.86 -16.44 -5.30
N ILE A 231 6.25 -15.29 -5.63
CA ILE A 231 6.29 -14.71 -6.99
C ILE A 231 7.65 -14.08 -7.29
N ASN A 232 8.32 -13.51 -6.29
CA ASN A 232 9.45 -12.60 -6.46
C ASN A 232 10.77 -13.09 -5.85
N GLY A 233 10.74 -14.18 -5.08
CA GLY A 233 11.90 -14.72 -4.34
C GLY A 233 12.67 -15.82 -5.05
#